data_1ed3452949d6d6b579050093571df447
#
_entry.id   1ed3452949d6d6b579050093571df447
#
_cell.length_a   1.000
_cell.length_b   1.000
_cell.length_c   1.000
_cell.angle_alpha   90.00
_cell.angle_beta   90.00
_cell.angle_gamma   90.00
#
_symmetry.space_group_name_H-M   'P 1'
#
loop_
_entity.id
_entity.type
_entity.pdbx_description
1 polymer ?
#
loop_
_entity_poly.entity_id
_entity_poly.type
_entity_poly.pdbx_seq_one_letter_code
_entity_poly.pdbx_strand_id
1 'polypeptide(L)'
;ESRGLGDVYKRQGSDAIQALKQGKADAVVIDEQPALAFVKANPDLTILEEEFANEDYAICVAKGNSLTAKLNEAIEVLMADGTIQKLIDDYVGDNATFSGYKSPDGISRTNGTLVMATNAYFKPYEYYEGGSIIGIDADIAQAIADYLGMNLKIEDMEFDSIITAVSSGKADFGMAGMTVTDERKKNIDFTTTYTTSKQVIIVRDDNASASGMSFAEKFKTDFIKEARYTYLLKGLLNTVIIAFFAALMGVVIGFLIAVVRSNHDKTGHMKILNFICNIYLTVIRGTPTMVQLLIIYYVIFSSVHIDKLIVAILAFGINSGAYVAEIFRSGIMSIDNGQFEAARSLGLSYKTTMISVILPQAFKNVLPALAN
;
A
#
# COMPACT_ATOMS: atom_id res chain seq x y z
N GLU A 1 1.88 35.33 13.69
CA GLU A 1 1.92 33.96 14.31
C GLU A 1 1.98 32.94 13.22
N SER A 2 3.15 32.35 13.02
CA SER A 2 3.37 31.22 12.13
C SER A 2 2.71 29.99 12.73
N ARG A 3 1.48 29.69 12.32
CA ARG A 3 0.88 28.37 12.55
C ARG A 3 1.65 27.37 11.67
N GLY A 4 2.23 26.37 12.33
CA GLY A 4 3.18 25.44 11.78
C GLY A 4 2.83 24.86 10.42
N LEU A 5 3.71 25.12 9.47
CA LEU A 5 3.78 24.52 8.14
C LEU A 5 4.23 23.04 8.17
N GLY A 6 3.99 22.31 9.27
CA GLY A 6 4.59 21.00 9.51
C GLY A 6 3.90 19.79 8.86
N ASP A 7 2.64 19.89 8.43
CA ASP A 7 1.86 18.68 8.08
C ASP A 7 1.26 18.64 6.67
N VAL A 8 1.63 19.57 5.79
CA VAL A 8 1.03 19.68 4.45
C VAL A 8 1.65 18.71 3.43
N TYR A 9 2.81 18.17 3.71
CA TYR A 9 3.58 17.35 2.76
C TYR A 9 3.10 15.90 2.54
N LYS A 10 2.03 15.46 3.19
CA LYS A 10 1.65 14.03 3.21
C LYS A 10 0.26 13.72 2.66
N ARG A 11 -0.41 14.68 2.05
CA ARG A 11 -1.75 14.42 1.49
C ARG A 11 -1.66 14.29 -0.01
N GLN A 12 -2.29 13.25 -0.55
CA GLN A 12 -2.49 13.11 -1.99
C GLN A 12 -3.16 14.38 -2.55
N GLY A 13 -2.89 14.73 -3.80
CA GLY A 13 -3.43 15.95 -4.41
C GLY A 13 -4.93 16.10 -4.25
N SER A 14 -5.70 15.02 -4.34
CA SER A 14 -7.14 14.99 -4.08
C SER A 14 -7.51 15.40 -2.67
N ASP A 15 -6.76 14.98 -1.65
CA ASP A 15 -7.00 15.35 -0.24
C ASP A 15 -6.66 16.81 0.02
N ALA A 16 -5.59 17.33 -0.62
CA ALA A 16 -5.20 18.73 -0.55
C ALA A 16 -6.30 19.62 -1.16
N ILE A 17 -6.84 19.24 -2.32
CA ILE A 17 -7.98 19.93 -2.94
C ILE A 17 -9.22 19.90 -2.06
N GLN A 18 -9.54 18.78 -1.43
CA GLN A 18 -10.67 18.71 -0.48
C GLN A 18 -10.44 19.61 0.75
N ALA A 19 -9.21 19.67 1.27
CA ALA A 19 -8.87 20.58 2.36
C ALA A 19 -9.04 22.07 1.96
N LEU A 20 -8.63 22.43 0.74
CA LEU A 20 -8.82 23.75 0.17
C LEU A 20 -10.32 24.10 0.06
N LYS A 21 -11.13 23.21 -0.49
CA LYS A 21 -12.59 23.40 -0.63
C LYS A 21 -13.31 23.52 0.71
N GLN A 22 -12.83 22.82 1.74
CA GLN A 22 -13.38 22.87 3.09
C GLN A 22 -12.87 24.06 3.92
N GLY A 23 -12.01 24.93 3.36
CA GLY A 23 -11.41 26.05 4.07
C GLY A 23 -10.40 25.65 5.15
N LYS A 24 -9.88 24.42 5.09
CA LYS A 24 -8.81 23.91 5.97
C LYS A 24 -7.42 24.27 5.47
N ALA A 25 -7.32 24.63 4.20
CA ALA A 25 -6.14 25.18 3.54
C ALA A 25 -6.58 26.43 2.76
N ASP A 26 -5.68 27.38 2.61
CA ASP A 26 -5.93 28.62 1.85
C ASP A 26 -5.45 28.50 0.40
N ALA A 27 -4.45 27.67 0.15
CA ALA A 27 -3.89 27.39 -1.17
C ALA A 27 -3.38 25.94 -1.25
N VAL A 28 -3.27 25.42 -2.46
CA VAL A 28 -2.61 24.13 -2.77
C VAL A 28 -1.53 24.41 -3.82
N VAL A 29 -0.31 23.98 -3.54
CA VAL A 29 0.80 23.97 -4.51
C VAL A 29 0.92 22.57 -5.07
N ILE A 30 0.82 22.44 -6.38
CA ILE A 30 0.87 21.16 -7.09
C ILE A 30 1.32 21.42 -8.52
N ASP A 31 1.77 20.38 -9.21
CA ASP A 31 2.14 20.43 -10.62
C ASP A 31 1.00 20.93 -11.52
N GLU A 32 1.37 21.69 -12.54
CA GLU A 32 0.44 22.36 -13.45
C GLU A 32 -0.57 21.39 -14.07
N GLN A 33 -0.14 20.22 -14.54
CA GLN A 33 -1.04 19.30 -15.22
C GLN A 33 -2.10 18.66 -14.30
N PRO A 34 -1.76 18.16 -13.12
CA PRO A 34 -2.76 17.82 -12.10
C PRO A 34 -3.63 19.01 -11.68
N ALA A 35 -3.06 20.21 -11.54
CA ALA A 35 -3.80 21.41 -11.19
C ALA A 35 -4.90 21.72 -12.21
N LEU A 36 -4.57 21.69 -13.50
CA LEU A 36 -5.53 21.88 -14.60
C LEU A 36 -6.65 20.83 -14.56
N ALA A 37 -6.32 19.58 -14.30
CA ALA A 37 -7.32 18.51 -14.14
C ALA A 37 -8.25 18.76 -12.95
N PHE A 38 -7.71 19.22 -11.80
CA PHE A 38 -8.50 19.54 -10.62
C PHE A 38 -9.41 20.75 -10.81
N VAL A 39 -8.90 21.83 -11.39
CA VAL A 39 -9.71 23.05 -11.66
C VAL A 39 -10.80 22.76 -12.69
N LYS A 40 -10.51 21.99 -13.73
CA LYS A 40 -11.53 21.56 -14.71
C LYS A 40 -12.67 20.76 -14.06
N ALA A 41 -12.33 19.95 -13.06
CA ALA A 41 -13.32 19.16 -12.31
C ALA A 41 -14.02 19.95 -11.18
N ASN A 42 -13.46 21.10 -10.76
CA ASN A 42 -13.93 21.92 -9.66
C ASN A 42 -13.97 23.39 -10.07
N PRO A 43 -15.10 23.88 -10.66
CA PRO A 43 -15.23 25.24 -11.14
C PRO A 43 -15.15 26.34 -10.05
N ASP A 44 -15.18 25.94 -8.78
CA ASP A 44 -14.99 26.77 -7.60
C ASP A 44 -13.53 27.00 -7.23
N LEU A 45 -12.61 26.52 -8.06
CA LEU A 45 -11.16 26.67 -7.91
C LEU A 45 -10.55 27.37 -9.11
N THR A 46 -9.46 28.10 -8.88
CA THR A 46 -8.67 28.73 -9.94
C THR A 46 -7.18 28.56 -9.69
N ILE A 47 -6.40 28.61 -10.76
CA ILE A 47 -4.94 28.62 -10.70
C ILE A 47 -4.48 30.08 -10.77
N LEU A 48 -3.56 30.47 -9.90
CA LEU A 48 -2.94 31.78 -9.95
C LEU A 48 -1.97 31.85 -11.16
N GLU A 49 -1.82 33.04 -11.72
CA GLU A 49 -0.90 33.28 -12.85
C GLU A 49 0.59 33.15 -12.43
N GLU A 50 0.87 33.21 -11.14
CA GLU A 50 2.23 33.12 -10.59
C GLU A 50 2.69 31.66 -10.55
N GLU A 51 3.84 31.38 -11.20
CA GLU A 51 4.52 30.08 -11.10
C GLU A 51 5.23 29.98 -9.74
N PHE A 52 5.08 28.84 -9.05
CA PHE A 52 5.71 28.65 -7.76
C PHE A 52 7.15 28.14 -7.89
N ALA A 53 7.38 27.09 -8.67
CA ALA A 53 8.67 26.46 -8.91
C ALA A 53 8.66 25.59 -10.16
N ASN A 54 9.86 25.23 -10.65
CA ASN A 54 10.02 24.16 -11.62
C ASN A 54 10.68 22.96 -10.95
N GLU A 55 10.19 21.77 -11.22
CA GLU A 55 10.68 20.53 -10.65
C GLU A 55 11.10 19.54 -11.73
N ASP A 56 12.29 18.98 -11.54
CA ASP A 56 12.83 17.95 -12.43
C ASP A 56 12.39 16.57 -11.94
N TYR A 57 11.77 15.79 -12.84
CA TYR A 57 11.35 14.42 -12.58
C TYR A 57 12.36 13.42 -13.10
N ALA A 58 12.71 12.47 -12.22
CA ALA A 58 13.65 11.39 -12.55
C ALA A 58 13.19 10.06 -11.96
N ILE A 59 13.68 8.99 -12.55
CA ILE A 59 13.45 7.63 -12.04
C ILE A 59 14.36 7.40 -10.84
N CYS A 60 13.84 6.89 -9.74
CA CYS A 60 14.64 6.53 -8.56
C CYS A 60 15.00 5.04 -8.57
N VAL A 61 16.21 4.73 -8.12
CA VAL A 61 16.75 3.38 -7.99
C VAL A 61 17.45 3.21 -6.65
N ALA A 62 17.67 1.96 -6.22
CA ALA A 62 18.45 1.69 -5.02
C ALA A 62 19.88 2.25 -5.15
N LYS A 63 20.45 2.67 -4.03
CA LYS A 63 21.82 3.20 -3.97
C LYS A 63 22.84 2.27 -4.60
N GLY A 64 23.64 2.80 -5.53
CA GLY A 64 24.70 2.05 -6.20
C GLY A 64 24.22 0.96 -7.14
N ASN A 65 22.95 0.97 -7.54
CA ASN A 65 22.39 -0.04 -8.44
C ASN A 65 22.92 0.13 -9.87
N SER A 66 23.44 -0.94 -10.45
CA SER A 66 23.93 -0.96 -11.84
C SER A 66 22.83 -0.72 -12.89
N LEU A 67 21.57 -0.85 -12.51
CA LEU A 67 20.43 -0.55 -13.38
C LEU A 67 20.37 0.93 -13.78
N THR A 68 20.90 1.85 -12.94
CA THR A 68 20.93 3.29 -13.21
C THR A 68 21.55 3.62 -14.58
N ALA A 69 22.67 2.98 -14.90
CA ALA A 69 23.36 3.21 -16.18
C ALA A 69 22.49 2.78 -17.38
N LYS A 70 21.80 1.64 -17.27
CA LYS A 70 20.92 1.11 -18.33
C LYS A 70 19.66 1.97 -18.51
N LEU A 71 19.09 2.47 -17.39
CA LEU A 71 17.94 3.36 -17.44
C LEU A 71 18.33 4.72 -18.07
N ASN A 72 19.50 5.26 -17.72
CA ASN A 72 20.00 6.49 -18.31
C ASN A 72 20.20 6.34 -19.83
N GLU A 73 20.83 5.24 -20.27
CA GLU A 73 21.00 4.93 -21.69
C GLU A 73 19.64 4.87 -22.41
N ALA A 74 18.66 4.18 -21.82
CA ALA A 74 17.33 4.09 -22.38
C ALA A 74 16.64 5.45 -22.46
N ILE A 75 16.71 6.27 -21.40
CA ILE A 75 16.15 7.63 -21.39
C ILE A 75 16.81 8.48 -22.48
N GLU A 76 18.15 8.48 -22.57
CA GLU A 76 18.88 9.26 -23.57
C GLU A 76 18.46 8.89 -25.00
N VAL A 77 18.32 7.60 -25.31
CA VAL A 77 17.87 7.14 -26.65
C VAL A 77 16.44 7.56 -26.91
N LEU A 78 15.51 7.33 -25.96
CA LEU A 78 14.09 7.65 -26.12
C LEU A 78 13.81 9.16 -26.11
N MET A 79 14.69 9.97 -25.54
CA MET A 79 14.66 11.43 -25.67
C MET A 79 15.18 11.87 -27.05
N ALA A 80 16.30 11.28 -27.51
CA ALA A 80 16.92 11.64 -28.76
C ALA A 80 16.05 11.30 -29.99
N ASP A 81 15.29 10.21 -29.96
CA ASP A 81 14.36 9.81 -31.00
C ASP A 81 12.97 10.47 -30.90
N GLY A 82 12.75 11.27 -29.83
CA GLY A 82 11.50 12.01 -29.59
C GLY A 82 10.37 11.18 -29.00
N THR A 83 10.60 9.93 -28.63
CA THR A 83 9.56 9.04 -28.04
C THR A 83 9.03 9.61 -26.74
N ILE A 84 9.90 10.03 -25.80
CA ILE A 84 9.48 10.61 -24.51
C ILE A 84 8.64 11.87 -24.72
N GLN A 85 9.08 12.79 -25.59
CA GLN A 85 8.34 14.01 -25.85
C GLN A 85 6.96 13.72 -26.46
N LYS A 86 6.88 12.78 -27.40
CA LYS A 86 5.60 12.36 -28.00
C LYS A 86 4.65 11.77 -26.97
N LEU A 87 5.16 10.98 -26.01
CA LEU A 87 4.34 10.42 -24.94
C LEU A 87 3.82 11.52 -24.00
N ILE A 88 4.65 12.51 -23.68
CA ILE A 88 4.22 13.67 -22.90
C ILE A 88 3.12 14.43 -23.63
N ASP A 89 3.32 14.76 -24.90
CA ASP A 89 2.37 15.51 -25.73
C ASP A 89 1.04 14.76 -25.92
N ASP A 90 1.05 13.42 -25.85
CA ASP A 90 -0.16 12.59 -25.94
C ASP A 90 -1.08 12.76 -24.73
N TYR A 91 -0.54 13.14 -23.58
CA TYR A 91 -1.29 13.33 -22.34
C TYR A 91 -1.48 14.79 -21.93
N VAL A 92 -0.71 15.72 -22.51
CA VAL A 92 -0.62 17.12 -22.10
C VAL A 92 -0.99 18.06 -23.26
N GLY A 93 -1.72 19.13 -22.95
CA GLY A 93 -2.10 20.16 -23.92
C GLY A 93 -3.45 19.93 -24.59
N ASP A 94 -3.83 20.89 -25.48
CA ASP A 94 -5.15 20.91 -26.10
C ASP A 94 -5.37 19.80 -27.14
N ASN A 95 -4.29 19.21 -27.65
CA ASN A 95 -4.31 18.14 -28.64
C ASN A 95 -4.06 16.74 -28.04
N ALA A 96 -4.14 16.58 -26.72
CA ALA A 96 -3.93 15.31 -26.05
C ALA A 96 -4.93 14.25 -26.54
N THR A 97 -4.41 13.12 -27.02
CA THR A 97 -5.21 12.01 -27.59
C THR A 97 -5.44 10.89 -26.59
N PHE A 98 -4.63 10.79 -25.54
CA PHE A 98 -4.63 9.72 -24.55
C PHE A 98 -4.54 8.32 -25.17
N SER A 99 -3.79 8.21 -26.27
CA SER A 99 -3.66 6.96 -27.04
C SER A 99 -2.67 5.97 -26.42
N GLY A 100 -1.76 6.49 -25.59
CA GLY A 100 -0.76 5.73 -24.86
C GLY A 100 0.34 5.11 -25.73
N TYR A 101 1.35 4.55 -25.05
CA TYR A 101 2.44 3.85 -25.73
C TYR A 101 1.97 2.50 -26.27
N LYS A 102 2.35 2.23 -27.51
CA LYS A 102 2.15 0.92 -28.15
C LYS A 102 3.49 0.29 -28.44
N SER A 103 3.76 -0.82 -27.77
CA SER A 103 4.97 -1.61 -28.03
C SER A 103 5.02 -2.00 -29.50
N PRO A 104 6.17 -1.86 -30.16
CA PRO A 104 6.36 -2.34 -31.54
C PRO A 104 6.12 -3.86 -31.64
N ASP A 105 5.57 -4.30 -32.78
CA ASP A 105 5.33 -5.70 -33.05
C ASP A 105 6.65 -6.51 -33.06
N GLY A 106 6.64 -7.69 -32.44
CA GLY A 106 7.77 -8.61 -32.48
C GLY A 106 8.91 -8.32 -31.50
N ILE A 107 8.73 -7.40 -30.56
CA ILE A 107 9.72 -7.17 -29.50
C ILE A 107 9.95 -8.44 -28.67
N SER A 108 11.23 -8.83 -28.58
CA SER A 108 11.67 -9.95 -27.73
C SER A 108 11.92 -9.46 -26.28
N ARG A 109 11.16 -9.97 -25.32
CA ARG A 109 11.30 -9.63 -23.90
C ARG A 109 11.84 -10.82 -23.11
N THR A 110 13.08 -11.21 -23.40
CA THR A 110 13.74 -12.38 -22.81
C THR A 110 14.66 -12.04 -21.65
N ASN A 111 14.89 -10.75 -21.37
CA ASN A 111 15.84 -10.29 -20.34
C ASN A 111 15.24 -10.22 -18.92
N GLY A 112 14.07 -10.83 -18.72
CA GLY A 112 13.42 -10.88 -17.41
C GLY A 112 12.29 -9.86 -17.26
N THR A 113 11.96 -9.52 -16.01
CA THR A 113 10.89 -8.57 -15.66
C THR A 113 11.47 -7.42 -14.89
N LEU A 114 11.09 -6.22 -15.28
CA LEU A 114 11.41 -4.96 -14.61
C LEU A 114 10.21 -4.54 -13.76
N VAL A 115 10.39 -4.35 -12.47
CA VAL A 115 9.32 -4.01 -11.52
C VAL A 115 9.38 -2.54 -11.19
N MET A 116 8.35 -1.80 -11.59
CA MET A 116 8.15 -0.38 -11.30
C MET A 116 7.29 -0.21 -10.05
N ALA A 117 7.74 0.58 -9.09
CA ALA A 117 6.90 1.10 -8.01
C ALA A 117 6.34 2.46 -8.39
N THR A 118 5.04 2.66 -8.21
CA THR A 118 4.36 3.93 -8.52
C THR A 118 3.22 4.21 -7.55
N ASN A 119 2.64 5.43 -7.63
CA ASN A 119 1.41 5.80 -6.93
C ASN A 119 0.36 6.26 -7.95
N ALA A 120 -0.53 5.34 -8.36
CA ALA A 120 -1.42 5.52 -9.50
C ALA A 120 -2.62 6.44 -9.23
N TYR A 121 -2.37 7.60 -8.62
CA TYR A 121 -3.38 8.64 -8.30
C TYR A 121 -2.98 10.03 -8.78
N PHE A 122 -1.98 10.13 -9.68
CA PHE A 122 -1.38 11.39 -10.10
C PHE A 122 -1.55 11.63 -11.62
N LYS A 123 -2.80 11.84 -12.07
CA LYS A 123 -3.11 12.11 -13.48
C LYS A 123 -2.48 13.45 -13.92
N PRO A 124 -1.83 13.53 -15.10
CA PRO A 124 -1.77 12.53 -16.18
C PRO A 124 -0.55 11.60 -16.12
N TYR A 125 0.28 11.64 -15.07
CA TYR A 125 1.53 10.87 -14.98
C TYR A 125 1.28 9.38 -14.76
N GLU A 126 0.52 9.01 -13.73
CA GLU A 126 0.11 7.64 -13.44
C GLU A 126 -1.27 7.60 -12.77
N TYR A 127 -2.18 6.85 -13.38
CA TYR A 127 -3.55 6.74 -12.88
C TYR A 127 -4.24 5.49 -13.39
N TYR A 128 -5.31 5.10 -12.71
CA TYR A 128 -6.13 3.96 -13.13
C TYR A 128 -7.14 4.37 -14.20
N GLU A 129 -7.18 3.62 -15.31
CA GLU A 129 -8.24 3.66 -16.30
C GLU A 129 -8.55 2.25 -16.79
N GLY A 130 -9.83 1.88 -16.81
CA GLY A 130 -10.27 0.55 -17.26
C GLY A 130 -9.69 -0.63 -16.45
N GLY A 131 -9.16 -0.39 -15.25
CA GLY A 131 -8.53 -1.41 -14.40
C GLY A 131 -7.03 -1.59 -14.63
N SER A 132 -6.43 -0.81 -15.53
CA SER A 132 -4.99 -0.76 -15.80
C SER A 132 -4.41 0.56 -15.32
N ILE A 133 -3.13 0.56 -14.98
CA ILE A 133 -2.38 1.79 -14.71
C ILE A 133 -1.84 2.31 -16.03
N ILE A 134 -2.18 3.54 -16.36
CA ILE A 134 -1.78 4.25 -17.57
C ILE A 134 -1.26 5.65 -17.20
N GLY A 135 -0.70 6.35 -18.17
CA GLY A 135 -0.20 7.71 -18.01
C GLY A 135 1.23 7.86 -18.50
N ILE A 136 1.76 9.08 -18.45
CA ILE A 136 3.09 9.43 -18.96
C ILE A 136 4.16 8.50 -18.39
N ASP A 137 4.18 8.32 -17.08
CA ASP A 137 5.19 7.52 -16.37
C ASP A 137 5.06 6.04 -16.70
N ALA A 138 3.83 5.51 -16.73
CA ALA A 138 3.57 4.13 -17.09
C ALA A 138 4.02 3.81 -18.55
N ASP A 139 3.77 4.74 -19.45
CA ASP A 139 4.09 4.58 -20.87
C ASP A 139 5.59 4.74 -21.15
N ILE A 140 6.26 5.69 -20.50
CA ILE A 140 7.71 5.83 -20.57
C ILE A 140 8.39 4.59 -19.96
N ALA A 141 7.89 4.08 -18.85
CA ALA A 141 8.40 2.85 -18.25
C ALA A 141 8.25 1.65 -19.17
N GLN A 142 7.12 1.54 -19.90
CA GLN A 142 6.93 0.47 -20.88
C GLN A 142 7.91 0.62 -22.06
N ALA A 143 8.13 1.84 -22.55
CA ALA A 143 9.11 2.11 -23.63
C ALA A 143 10.54 1.75 -23.18
N ILE A 144 10.91 2.07 -21.95
CA ILE A 144 12.20 1.69 -21.36
C ILE A 144 12.31 0.16 -21.23
N ALA A 145 11.27 -0.51 -20.75
CA ALA A 145 11.27 -1.97 -20.64
C ALA A 145 11.42 -2.65 -22.00
N ASP A 146 10.76 -2.12 -23.03
CA ASP A 146 10.88 -2.59 -24.41
C ASP A 146 12.29 -2.38 -24.96
N TYR A 147 12.90 -1.22 -24.73
CA TYR A 147 14.29 -0.95 -25.10
C TYR A 147 15.26 -1.94 -24.43
N LEU A 148 15.03 -2.28 -23.17
CA LEU A 148 15.85 -3.23 -22.43
C LEU A 148 15.54 -4.70 -22.74
N GLY A 149 14.51 -4.99 -23.57
CA GLY A 149 14.05 -6.35 -23.86
C GLY A 149 13.48 -7.07 -22.63
N MET A 150 12.83 -6.34 -21.74
CA MET A 150 12.27 -6.83 -20.47
C MET A 150 10.74 -6.71 -20.44
N ASN A 151 10.08 -7.54 -19.65
CA ASN A 151 8.67 -7.34 -19.32
C ASN A 151 8.54 -6.24 -18.25
N LEU A 152 7.51 -5.39 -18.35
CA LEU A 152 7.19 -4.44 -17.29
C LEU A 152 6.13 -5.00 -16.35
N LYS A 153 6.34 -4.85 -15.05
CA LYS A 153 5.33 -5.04 -14.01
C LYS A 153 5.20 -3.77 -13.20
N ILE A 154 4.02 -3.18 -13.15
CA ILE A 154 3.75 -1.97 -12.37
C ILE A 154 3.11 -2.36 -11.03
N GLU A 155 3.68 -1.89 -9.92
CA GLU A 155 3.22 -2.09 -8.55
C GLU A 155 2.72 -0.76 -7.97
N ASP A 156 1.40 -0.66 -7.77
CA ASP A 156 0.80 0.50 -7.11
C ASP A 156 1.00 0.44 -5.59
N MET A 157 1.41 1.56 -5.02
CA MET A 157 1.59 1.72 -3.57
C MET A 157 1.50 3.20 -3.16
N GLU A 158 1.42 3.45 -1.86
CA GLU A 158 1.51 4.81 -1.33
C GLU A 158 2.85 5.45 -1.71
N PHE A 159 2.82 6.74 -2.09
CA PHE A 159 3.98 7.48 -2.59
C PHE A 159 5.18 7.39 -1.62
N ASP A 160 4.95 7.57 -0.32
CA ASP A 160 5.98 7.47 0.72
C ASP A 160 6.61 6.07 0.83
N SER A 161 5.96 5.04 0.28
CA SER A 161 6.45 3.66 0.28
C SER A 161 7.35 3.31 -0.90
N ILE A 162 7.37 4.14 -1.96
CA ILE A 162 8.14 3.88 -3.18
C ILE A 162 9.63 3.77 -2.88
N ILE A 163 10.18 4.74 -2.15
CA ILE A 163 11.60 4.75 -1.77
C ILE A 163 11.98 3.50 -0.98
N THR A 164 11.11 3.08 -0.05
CA THR A 164 11.32 1.86 0.75
C THR A 164 11.24 0.61 -0.11
N ALA A 165 10.31 0.54 -1.06
CA ALA A 165 10.18 -0.59 -1.98
C ALA A 165 11.42 -0.75 -2.87
N VAL A 166 11.93 0.35 -3.40
CA VAL A 166 13.13 0.38 -4.24
C VAL A 166 14.39 0.03 -3.41
N SER A 167 14.56 0.67 -2.25
CA SER A 167 15.73 0.42 -1.39
C SER A 167 15.80 -1.01 -0.84
N SER A 168 14.65 -1.65 -0.63
CA SER A 168 14.56 -3.05 -0.17
C SER A 168 14.62 -4.09 -1.28
N GLY A 169 14.67 -3.68 -2.56
CA GLY A 169 14.66 -4.57 -3.72
C GLY A 169 13.29 -5.20 -4.03
N LYS A 170 12.20 -4.66 -3.48
CA LYS A 170 10.81 -5.05 -3.82
C LYS A 170 10.41 -4.54 -5.20
N ALA A 171 10.93 -3.41 -5.60
CA ALA A 171 10.85 -2.86 -6.94
C ALA A 171 12.27 -2.57 -7.45
N ASP A 172 12.45 -2.68 -8.75
CA ASP A 172 13.73 -2.39 -9.38
C ASP A 172 13.97 -0.89 -9.49
N PHE A 173 12.89 -0.13 -9.70
CA PHE A 173 12.90 1.32 -9.79
C PHE A 173 11.56 1.91 -9.34
N GLY A 174 11.56 3.22 -9.06
CA GLY A 174 10.36 4.00 -8.76
C GLY A 174 10.18 5.13 -9.76
N MET A 175 8.96 5.32 -10.25
CA MET A 175 8.58 6.38 -11.16
C MET A 175 7.16 6.84 -10.83
N ALA A 176 7.00 8.09 -10.40
CA ALA A 176 5.75 8.64 -9.88
C ALA A 176 5.78 10.17 -9.83
N GLY A 177 6.09 10.83 -10.96
CA GLY A 177 6.32 12.27 -10.97
C GLY A 177 7.32 12.69 -9.87
N MET A 178 8.40 11.92 -9.69
CA MET A 178 9.24 12.07 -8.51
C MET A 178 10.30 13.14 -8.69
N THR A 179 10.15 14.24 -7.94
CA THR A 179 11.13 15.32 -7.88
C THR A 179 12.44 14.88 -7.28
N VAL A 180 13.54 15.29 -7.92
CA VAL A 180 14.90 15.09 -7.44
C VAL A 180 15.20 16.06 -6.29
N THR A 181 15.32 15.53 -5.06
CA THR A 181 15.66 16.33 -3.88
C THR A 181 16.90 15.78 -3.16
N ASP A 182 17.65 16.65 -2.47
CA ASP A 182 18.84 16.24 -1.71
C ASP A 182 18.48 15.33 -0.53
N GLU A 183 17.28 15.44 0.00
CA GLU A 183 16.80 14.54 1.04
C GLU A 183 16.61 13.12 0.50
N ARG A 184 15.94 12.97 -0.65
CA ARG A 184 15.71 11.68 -1.30
C ARG A 184 17.03 11.05 -1.75
N LYS A 185 17.98 11.86 -2.26
CA LYS A 185 19.32 11.41 -2.66
C LYS A 185 20.12 10.76 -1.52
N LYS A 186 19.77 10.96 -0.26
CA LYS A 186 20.42 10.26 0.86
C LYS A 186 20.14 8.76 0.85
N ASN A 187 18.96 8.35 0.39
CA ASN A 187 18.44 6.97 0.48
C ASN A 187 18.42 6.24 -0.86
N ILE A 188 18.36 6.96 -1.97
CA ILE A 188 18.23 6.44 -3.34
C ILE A 188 19.13 7.19 -4.29
N ASP A 189 19.38 6.61 -5.48
CA ASP A 189 19.99 7.30 -6.61
C ASP A 189 18.91 7.65 -7.62
N PHE A 190 19.15 8.66 -8.43
CA PHE A 190 18.27 9.09 -9.52
C PHE A 190 18.94 8.91 -10.87
N THR A 191 18.14 8.67 -11.89
CA THR A 191 18.55 8.77 -13.30
C THR A 191 18.73 10.22 -13.71
N THR A 192 19.10 10.43 -14.97
CA THR A 192 18.88 11.71 -15.67
C THR A 192 17.39 12.05 -15.66
N THR A 193 17.08 13.35 -15.65
CA THR A 193 15.72 13.87 -15.72
C THR A 193 15.07 13.48 -17.05
N TYR A 194 13.83 12.93 -17.00
CA TYR A 194 13.07 12.61 -18.22
C TYR A 194 12.05 13.68 -18.57
N THR A 195 11.62 14.52 -17.62
CA THR A 195 10.74 15.67 -17.85
C THR A 195 10.88 16.70 -16.72
N THR A 196 10.43 17.92 -16.98
CA THR A 196 10.35 19.00 -15.99
C THR A 196 8.88 19.45 -15.89
N SER A 197 8.38 19.61 -14.66
CA SER A 197 7.04 20.10 -14.39
C SER A 197 7.08 21.45 -13.69
N LYS A 198 6.12 22.31 -14.00
CA LYS A 198 5.88 23.57 -13.31
C LYS A 198 4.96 23.34 -12.13
N GLN A 199 5.29 23.89 -10.99
CA GLN A 199 4.38 23.97 -9.87
C GLN A 199 3.58 25.27 -9.89
N VAL A 200 2.28 25.15 -9.68
CA VAL A 200 1.33 26.25 -9.67
C VAL A 200 0.52 26.27 -8.37
N ILE A 201 -0.10 27.41 -8.09
CA ILE A 201 -0.88 27.64 -6.88
C ILE A 201 -2.37 27.58 -7.24
N ILE A 202 -3.12 26.67 -6.62
CA ILE A 202 -4.58 26.61 -6.70
C ILE A 202 -5.16 27.30 -5.48
N VAL A 203 -6.14 28.19 -5.71
CA VAL A 203 -6.91 28.85 -4.66
C VAL A 203 -8.42 28.71 -4.92
N ARG A 204 -9.24 29.01 -3.93
CA ARG A 204 -10.68 29.14 -4.13
C ARG A 204 -10.95 30.36 -5.01
N ASP A 205 -11.84 30.22 -5.98
CA ASP A 205 -12.33 31.36 -6.77
C ASP A 205 -13.54 31.99 -6.05
N ASP A 206 -13.31 33.11 -5.39
CA ASP A 206 -14.34 33.84 -4.67
C ASP A 206 -15.43 34.44 -5.61
N ASN A 207 -15.17 34.47 -6.92
CA ASN A 207 -16.10 34.93 -7.94
C ASN A 207 -16.89 33.80 -8.60
N ALA A 208 -16.53 32.56 -8.33
CA ALA A 208 -17.24 31.40 -8.88
C ALA A 208 -18.63 31.32 -8.25
N SER A 209 -19.64 31.67 -9.03
CA SER A 209 -21.04 31.41 -8.67
C SER A 209 -21.15 29.92 -8.36
N ALA A 210 -21.68 29.57 -7.17
CA ALA A 210 -21.86 28.21 -6.71
C ALA A 210 -22.88 27.43 -7.59
N SER A 211 -22.53 27.18 -8.84
CA SER A 211 -23.21 26.21 -9.69
C SER A 211 -22.72 24.81 -9.33
N GLY A 212 -22.99 24.44 -8.07
CA GLY A 212 -22.64 23.12 -7.58
C GLY A 212 -23.37 22.05 -8.39
N MET A 213 -22.63 21.08 -8.93
CA MET A 213 -23.22 19.83 -9.45
C MET A 213 -24.28 19.33 -8.49
N SER A 214 -25.44 18.97 -8.99
CA SER A 214 -26.48 18.29 -8.23
C SER A 214 -25.90 17.05 -7.53
N PHE A 215 -26.41 16.68 -6.38
CA PHE A 215 -26.01 15.45 -5.67
C PHE A 215 -26.02 14.21 -6.61
N ALA A 216 -27.04 14.12 -7.48
CA ALA A 216 -27.15 13.04 -8.44
C ALA A 216 -26.00 13.05 -9.48
N GLU A 217 -25.56 14.22 -9.93
CA GLU A 217 -24.44 14.36 -10.87
C GLU A 217 -23.11 14.03 -10.20
N LYS A 218 -22.91 14.49 -8.95
CA LYS A 218 -21.74 14.12 -8.14
C LYS A 218 -21.68 12.61 -7.94
N PHE A 219 -22.80 12.01 -7.49
CA PHE A 219 -22.88 10.56 -7.30
C PHE A 219 -22.56 9.78 -8.60
N LYS A 220 -23.13 10.23 -9.72
CA LYS A 220 -22.85 9.62 -11.03
C LYS A 220 -21.37 9.75 -11.43
N THR A 221 -20.76 10.91 -11.18
CA THR A 221 -19.35 11.16 -11.50
C THR A 221 -18.42 10.36 -10.59
N ASP A 222 -18.71 10.29 -9.28
CA ASP A 222 -17.82 9.70 -8.29
C ASP A 222 -17.92 8.18 -8.22
N PHE A 223 -19.08 7.60 -8.55
CA PHE A 223 -19.32 6.18 -8.40
C PHE A 223 -19.58 5.43 -9.71
N ILE A 224 -20.26 6.04 -10.68
CA ILE A 224 -20.73 5.33 -11.89
C ILE A 224 -19.78 5.57 -13.06
N LYS A 225 -19.28 6.79 -13.22
CA LYS A 225 -18.34 7.12 -14.29
C LYS A 225 -17.07 6.25 -14.17
N GLU A 226 -16.62 5.69 -15.28
CA GLU A 226 -15.47 4.78 -15.33
C GLU A 226 -15.62 3.53 -14.43
N ALA A 227 -16.86 3.15 -14.10
CA ALA A 227 -17.15 2.02 -13.23
C ALA A 227 -16.39 2.04 -11.88
N ARG A 228 -16.19 3.22 -11.28
CA ARG A 228 -15.40 3.42 -10.04
C ARG A 228 -15.92 2.59 -8.87
N TYR A 229 -17.22 2.27 -8.81
CA TYR A 229 -17.77 1.35 -7.81
C TYR A 229 -17.08 -0.03 -7.80
N THR A 230 -16.49 -0.45 -8.92
CA THR A 230 -15.77 -1.73 -8.97
C THR A 230 -14.53 -1.76 -8.09
N TYR A 231 -13.86 -0.61 -7.91
CA TYR A 231 -12.72 -0.50 -7.00
C TYR A 231 -13.15 -0.68 -5.55
N LEU A 232 -14.30 -0.06 -5.17
CA LEU A 232 -14.87 -0.23 -3.83
C LEU A 232 -15.26 -1.69 -3.57
N LEU A 233 -15.88 -2.36 -4.55
CA LEU A 233 -16.26 -3.77 -4.43
C LEU A 233 -15.03 -4.69 -4.36
N LYS A 234 -14.00 -4.45 -5.17
CA LYS A 234 -12.73 -5.19 -5.09
C LYS A 234 -12.04 -4.97 -3.74
N GLY A 235 -11.97 -3.72 -3.27
CA GLY A 235 -11.40 -3.39 -1.95
C GLY A 235 -12.16 -4.09 -0.82
N LEU A 236 -13.49 -4.06 -0.85
CA LEU A 236 -14.34 -4.76 0.11
C LEU A 236 -14.10 -6.28 0.07
N LEU A 237 -14.04 -6.87 -1.11
CA LEU A 237 -13.76 -8.29 -1.29
C LEU A 237 -12.41 -8.67 -0.69
N ASN A 238 -11.35 -7.90 -0.98
CA ASN A 238 -10.01 -8.11 -0.43
C ASN A 238 -10.03 -8.01 1.10
N THR A 239 -10.74 -7.03 1.66
CA THR A 239 -10.89 -6.88 3.12
C THR A 239 -11.56 -8.10 3.74
N VAL A 240 -12.63 -8.60 3.14
CA VAL A 240 -13.34 -9.81 3.63
C VAL A 240 -12.44 -11.04 3.54
N ILE A 241 -11.71 -11.21 2.45
CA ILE A 241 -10.76 -12.32 2.27
C ILE A 241 -9.66 -12.26 3.35
N ILE A 242 -9.02 -11.11 3.52
CA ILE A 242 -7.96 -10.92 4.53
C ILE A 242 -8.53 -11.21 5.92
N ALA A 243 -9.66 -10.62 6.28
CA ALA A 243 -10.26 -10.79 7.60
C ALA A 243 -10.61 -12.26 7.89
N PHE A 244 -11.22 -12.95 6.93
CA PHE A 244 -11.61 -14.35 7.08
C PHE A 244 -10.39 -15.28 7.28
N PHE A 245 -9.40 -15.19 6.39
CA PHE A 245 -8.23 -16.08 6.47
C PHE A 245 -7.30 -15.71 7.63
N ALA A 246 -7.14 -14.42 7.95
CA ALA A 246 -6.38 -13.99 9.11
C ALA A 246 -7.03 -14.43 10.44
N ALA A 247 -8.36 -14.34 10.55
CA ALA A 247 -9.08 -14.82 11.72
C ALA A 247 -8.94 -16.34 11.87
N LEU A 248 -9.13 -17.09 10.79
CA LEU A 248 -8.97 -18.55 10.80
C LEU A 248 -7.56 -18.95 11.24
N MET A 249 -6.53 -18.34 10.66
CA MET A 249 -5.14 -18.57 11.01
C MET A 249 -4.86 -18.16 12.46
N GLY A 250 -5.39 -17.01 12.89
CA GLY A 250 -5.28 -16.52 14.27
C GLY A 250 -5.89 -17.49 15.29
N VAL A 251 -7.07 -18.06 14.99
CA VAL A 251 -7.70 -19.07 15.86
C VAL A 251 -6.83 -20.33 15.95
N VAL A 252 -6.29 -20.83 14.84
CA VAL A 252 -5.44 -22.02 14.84
C VAL A 252 -4.15 -21.77 15.64
N ILE A 253 -3.43 -20.71 15.35
CA ILE A 253 -2.18 -20.36 16.04
C ILE A 253 -2.46 -20.12 17.52
N GLY A 254 -3.46 -19.31 17.83
CA GLY A 254 -3.82 -18.96 19.20
C GLY A 254 -4.21 -20.16 20.03
N PHE A 255 -5.01 -21.07 19.47
CA PHE A 255 -5.39 -22.31 20.14
C PHE A 255 -4.16 -23.20 20.46
N LEU A 256 -3.27 -23.39 19.51
CA LEU A 256 -2.05 -24.19 19.69
C LEU A 256 -1.17 -23.61 20.82
N ILE A 257 -0.96 -22.30 20.81
CA ILE A 257 -0.19 -21.60 21.84
C ILE A 257 -0.87 -21.71 23.21
N ALA A 258 -2.19 -21.53 23.26
CA ALA A 258 -2.95 -21.64 24.51
C ALA A 258 -2.85 -23.05 25.13
N VAL A 259 -2.92 -24.10 24.30
CA VAL A 259 -2.74 -25.48 24.76
C VAL A 259 -1.34 -25.72 25.33
N VAL A 260 -0.29 -25.26 24.65
CA VAL A 260 1.09 -25.37 25.13
C VAL A 260 1.28 -24.67 26.48
N ARG A 261 0.84 -23.43 26.57
CA ARG A 261 0.98 -22.62 27.79
C ARG A 261 0.15 -23.17 28.95
N SER A 262 -1.10 -23.53 28.71
CA SER A 262 -1.96 -24.12 29.74
C SER A 262 -1.44 -25.47 30.23
N ASN A 263 -0.85 -26.29 29.34
CA ASN A 263 -0.21 -27.53 29.74
C ASN A 263 1.03 -27.27 30.60
N HIS A 264 1.87 -26.30 30.23
CA HIS A 264 3.01 -25.89 31.06
C HIS A 264 2.58 -25.40 32.42
N ASP A 265 1.56 -24.51 32.51
CA ASP A 265 1.07 -23.93 33.75
C ASP A 265 0.53 -25.01 34.68
N LYS A 266 -0.09 -26.08 34.18
CA LYS A 266 -0.68 -27.15 34.99
C LYS A 266 0.27 -28.32 35.30
N THR A 267 1.24 -28.60 34.46
CA THR A 267 2.07 -29.81 34.57
C THR A 267 3.56 -29.54 34.71
N GLY A 268 4.01 -28.32 34.47
CA GLY A 268 5.43 -27.96 34.40
C GLY A 268 6.19 -28.54 33.20
N HIS A 269 5.50 -29.25 32.29
CA HIS A 269 6.10 -29.80 31.09
C HIS A 269 6.17 -28.75 29.94
N MET A 270 6.87 -29.09 28.84
CA MET A 270 6.99 -28.23 27.64
C MET A 270 7.67 -26.88 27.88
N LYS A 271 8.64 -26.79 28.80
CA LYS A 271 9.31 -25.52 29.20
C LYS A 271 9.88 -24.77 28.01
N ILE A 272 10.59 -25.44 27.09
CA ILE A 272 11.21 -24.82 25.92
C ILE A 272 10.14 -24.25 24.99
N LEU A 273 9.09 -25.04 24.73
CA LEU A 273 8.02 -24.62 23.83
C LEU A 273 7.22 -23.43 24.43
N ASN A 274 6.97 -23.48 25.75
CA ASN A 274 6.36 -22.35 26.46
C ASN A 274 7.23 -21.08 26.42
N PHE A 275 8.55 -21.22 26.52
CA PHE A 275 9.49 -20.10 26.37
C PHE A 275 9.39 -19.46 24.97
N ILE A 276 9.36 -20.26 23.91
CA ILE A 276 9.17 -19.77 22.54
C ILE A 276 7.82 -19.07 22.38
N CYS A 277 6.75 -19.66 22.91
CA CYS A 277 5.43 -19.03 22.90
C CYS A 277 5.42 -17.66 23.60
N ASN A 278 6.11 -17.55 24.73
CA ASN A 278 6.22 -16.29 25.47
C ASN A 278 7.00 -15.22 24.70
N ILE A 279 8.10 -15.59 24.01
CA ILE A 279 8.83 -14.67 23.12
C ILE A 279 7.88 -14.17 22.03
N TYR A 280 7.19 -15.08 21.34
CA TYR A 280 6.22 -14.72 20.31
C TYR A 280 5.17 -13.73 20.80
N LEU A 281 4.52 -14.02 21.93
CA LEU A 281 3.50 -13.16 22.51
C LEU A 281 4.04 -11.78 22.92
N THR A 282 5.24 -11.75 23.50
CA THR A 282 5.89 -10.49 23.91
C THR A 282 6.23 -9.62 22.72
N VAL A 283 6.82 -10.19 21.68
CA VAL A 283 7.20 -9.46 20.48
C VAL A 283 5.96 -8.96 19.72
N ILE A 284 5.02 -9.87 19.45
CA ILE A 284 3.86 -9.52 18.62
C ILE A 284 2.93 -8.52 19.31
N ARG A 285 2.70 -8.67 20.62
CA ARG A 285 1.83 -7.73 21.36
C ARG A 285 2.55 -6.45 21.78
N GLY A 286 3.87 -6.47 21.83
CA GLY A 286 4.71 -5.32 22.18
C GLY A 286 5.04 -4.40 21.00
N THR A 287 4.74 -4.79 19.76
CA THR A 287 5.02 -3.98 18.57
C THR A 287 3.73 -3.54 17.88
N PRO A 288 3.63 -2.29 17.36
CA PRO A 288 2.48 -1.84 16.59
C PRO A 288 2.25 -2.70 15.34
N THR A 289 1.01 -3.05 15.05
CA THR A 289 0.64 -3.91 13.91
C THR A 289 1.15 -3.37 12.57
N MET A 290 1.13 -2.05 12.38
CA MET A 290 1.64 -1.40 11.17
C MET A 290 3.14 -1.69 10.98
N VAL A 291 3.93 -1.58 12.06
CA VAL A 291 5.37 -1.87 12.02
C VAL A 291 5.63 -3.34 11.69
N GLN A 292 4.84 -4.25 12.27
CA GLN A 292 4.92 -5.69 11.95
C GLN A 292 4.67 -5.95 10.47
N LEU A 293 3.63 -5.33 9.90
CA LEU A 293 3.28 -5.48 8.49
C LEU A 293 4.40 -4.99 7.58
N LEU A 294 5.00 -3.82 7.88
CA LEU A 294 6.13 -3.26 7.14
C LEU A 294 7.36 -4.19 7.21
N ILE A 295 7.70 -4.69 8.41
CA ILE A 295 8.83 -5.63 8.59
C ILE A 295 8.56 -6.92 7.80
N ILE A 296 7.38 -7.50 7.89
CA ILE A 296 7.04 -8.73 7.18
C ILE A 296 7.16 -8.52 5.66
N TYR A 297 6.58 -7.43 5.14
CA TYR A 297 6.56 -7.18 3.70
C TYR A 297 7.92 -6.75 3.15
N TYR A 298 8.59 -5.78 3.77
CA TYR A 298 9.81 -5.16 3.22
C TYR A 298 11.12 -5.80 3.69
N VAL A 299 11.11 -6.55 4.79
CA VAL A 299 12.32 -7.20 5.33
C VAL A 299 12.27 -8.71 5.14
N ILE A 300 11.23 -9.39 5.68
CA ILE A 300 11.15 -10.85 5.64
C ILE A 300 10.92 -11.36 4.22
N PHE A 301 10.00 -10.74 3.48
CA PHE A 301 9.68 -11.09 2.10
C PHE A 301 10.34 -10.18 1.06
N SER A 302 11.43 -9.47 1.40
CA SER A 302 12.13 -8.57 0.47
C SER A 302 12.57 -9.27 -0.81
N SER A 303 13.14 -10.46 -0.70
CA SER A 303 13.69 -11.23 -1.82
C SER A 303 12.66 -12.13 -2.53
N VAL A 304 11.41 -12.13 -2.11
CA VAL A 304 10.36 -13.00 -2.66
C VAL A 304 9.21 -12.16 -3.20
N HIS A 305 8.90 -12.36 -4.48
CA HIS A 305 7.72 -11.75 -5.11
C HIS A 305 6.47 -12.55 -4.69
N ILE A 306 5.91 -12.17 -3.55
CA ILE A 306 4.68 -12.74 -3.00
C ILE A 306 3.55 -11.72 -3.11
N ASP A 307 2.34 -12.19 -3.38
CA ASP A 307 1.16 -11.34 -3.47
C ASP A 307 0.91 -10.59 -2.15
N LYS A 308 0.64 -9.28 -2.23
CA LYS A 308 0.40 -8.39 -1.08
C LYS A 308 -0.73 -8.91 -0.19
N LEU A 309 -1.77 -9.51 -0.78
CA LEU A 309 -2.92 -10.07 -0.06
C LEU A 309 -2.49 -11.25 0.83
N ILE A 310 -1.60 -12.12 0.34
CA ILE A 310 -1.06 -13.23 1.13
C ILE A 310 -0.22 -12.72 2.29
N VAL A 311 0.63 -11.71 2.06
CA VAL A 311 1.44 -11.10 3.13
C VAL A 311 0.55 -10.46 4.19
N ALA A 312 -0.52 -9.77 3.78
CA ALA A 312 -1.49 -9.19 4.70
C ALA A 312 -2.18 -10.28 5.56
N ILE A 313 -2.64 -11.37 4.93
CA ILE A 313 -3.24 -12.51 5.65
C ILE A 313 -2.27 -13.08 6.68
N LEU A 314 -1.01 -13.29 6.30
CA LEU A 314 0.02 -13.81 7.21
C LEU A 314 0.28 -12.85 8.37
N ALA A 315 0.48 -11.56 8.08
CA ALA A 315 0.77 -10.55 9.10
C ALA A 315 -0.37 -10.40 10.11
N PHE A 316 -1.60 -10.22 9.61
CA PHE A 316 -2.78 -10.09 10.47
C PHE A 316 -3.12 -11.40 11.20
N GLY A 317 -2.91 -12.56 10.58
CA GLY A 317 -3.12 -13.85 11.20
C GLY A 317 -2.13 -14.13 12.33
N ILE A 318 -0.85 -13.81 12.14
CA ILE A 318 0.19 -13.87 13.19
C ILE A 318 -0.17 -12.91 14.33
N ASN A 319 -0.56 -11.68 14.02
CA ASN A 319 -0.97 -10.70 15.02
C ASN A 319 -2.20 -11.18 15.80
N SER A 320 -3.26 -11.59 15.12
CA SER A 320 -4.49 -12.11 15.72
C SER A 320 -4.23 -13.33 16.59
N GLY A 321 -3.35 -14.24 16.17
CA GLY A 321 -2.97 -15.43 16.92
C GLY A 321 -2.45 -15.13 18.32
N ALA A 322 -1.75 -14.02 18.52
CA ALA A 322 -1.23 -13.62 19.81
C ALA A 322 -2.35 -13.19 20.80
N TYR A 323 -3.36 -12.49 20.30
CA TYR A 323 -4.53 -12.10 21.11
C TYR A 323 -5.43 -13.30 21.40
N VAL A 324 -5.72 -14.10 20.38
CA VAL A 324 -6.54 -15.31 20.50
C VAL A 324 -5.91 -16.32 21.47
N ALA A 325 -4.58 -16.43 21.51
CA ALA A 325 -3.87 -17.29 22.46
C ALA A 325 -4.20 -16.96 23.91
N GLU A 326 -4.24 -15.68 24.26
CA GLU A 326 -4.58 -15.26 25.63
C GLU A 326 -6.06 -15.49 25.93
N ILE A 327 -6.95 -15.28 24.96
CA ILE A 327 -8.39 -15.55 25.11
C ILE A 327 -8.60 -17.05 25.39
N PHE A 328 -8.05 -17.95 24.60
CA PHE A 328 -8.15 -19.39 24.82
C PHE A 328 -7.49 -19.83 26.13
N ARG A 329 -6.29 -19.30 26.45
CA ARG A 329 -5.63 -19.61 27.71
C ARG A 329 -6.48 -19.20 28.92
N SER A 330 -7.04 -17.98 28.88
CA SER A 330 -7.94 -17.50 29.92
C SER A 330 -9.17 -18.41 30.06
N GLY A 331 -9.78 -18.83 28.95
CA GLY A 331 -10.91 -19.74 28.96
C GLY A 331 -10.59 -21.12 29.53
N ILE A 332 -9.42 -21.69 29.19
CA ILE A 332 -8.97 -22.97 29.80
C ILE A 332 -8.73 -22.82 31.28
N MET A 333 -8.13 -21.71 31.70
CA MET A 333 -7.82 -21.47 33.11
C MET A 333 -9.05 -21.08 33.97
N SER A 334 -10.15 -20.64 33.33
CA SER A 334 -11.41 -20.33 33.99
C SER A 334 -12.21 -21.56 34.42
N ILE A 335 -11.84 -22.75 33.94
CA ILE A 335 -12.51 -24.00 34.34
C ILE A 335 -12.02 -24.43 35.72
N ASP A 336 -12.98 -24.68 36.61
CA ASP A 336 -12.73 -25.12 37.97
C ASP A 336 -11.82 -26.37 38.04
N ASN A 337 -10.81 -26.33 38.89
CA ASN A 337 -9.87 -27.45 39.04
C ASN A 337 -10.56 -28.75 39.48
N GLY A 338 -11.68 -28.66 40.21
CA GLY A 338 -12.50 -29.82 40.58
C GLY A 338 -12.98 -30.63 39.40
N GLN A 339 -13.23 -29.99 38.21
CA GLN A 339 -13.54 -30.72 36.99
C GLN A 339 -12.37 -31.59 36.53
N PHE A 340 -11.16 -31.07 36.68
CA PHE A 340 -9.94 -31.80 36.37
C PHE A 340 -9.72 -32.98 37.34
N GLU A 341 -9.87 -32.75 38.62
CA GLU A 341 -9.70 -33.74 39.71
C GLU A 341 -10.77 -34.85 39.60
N ALA A 342 -12.02 -34.50 39.39
CA ALA A 342 -13.10 -35.45 39.19
C ALA A 342 -12.86 -36.36 37.97
N ALA A 343 -12.49 -35.81 36.84
CA ALA A 343 -12.19 -36.58 35.65
C ALA A 343 -10.99 -37.52 35.84
N ARG A 344 -9.95 -37.06 36.56
CA ARG A 344 -8.77 -37.88 36.91
C ARG A 344 -9.13 -38.99 37.89
N SER A 345 -10.01 -38.72 38.85
CA SER A 345 -10.47 -39.71 39.84
C SER A 345 -11.30 -40.83 39.16
N LEU A 346 -11.97 -40.52 38.06
CA LEU A 346 -12.65 -41.51 37.20
C LEU A 346 -11.69 -42.30 36.30
N GLY A 347 -10.37 -42.11 36.42
CA GLY A 347 -9.34 -42.84 35.67
C GLY A 347 -9.06 -42.28 34.25
N LEU A 348 -9.61 -41.12 33.89
CA LEU A 348 -9.35 -40.51 32.61
C LEU A 348 -7.89 -40.05 32.51
N SER A 349 -7.25 -40.31 31.36
CA SER A 349 -5.92 -39.77 31.07
C SER A 349 -5.96 -38.23 30.97
N TYR A 350 -4.82 -37.57 31.19
CA TYR A 350 -4.74 -36.09 31.05
C TYR A 350 -5.26 -35.62 29.67
N LYS A 351 -4.85 -36.28 28.60
CA LYS A 351 -5.30 -35.98 27.25
C LYS A 351 -6.81 -36.09 27.08
N THR A 352 -7.40 -37.17 27.58
CA THR A 352 -8.85 -37.42 27.54
C THR A 352 -9.61 -36.38 28.36
N THR A 353 -9.13 -36.07 29.58
CA THR A 353 -9.68 -35.02 30.46
C THR A 353 -9.68 -33.67 29.73
N MET A 354 -8.55 -33.27 29.10
CA MET A 354 -8.47 -32.04 28.35
C MET A 354 -9.47 -32.01 27.17
N ILE A 355 -9.48 -33.04 26.34
CA ILE A 355 -10.28 -33.02 25.10
C ILE A 355 -11.77 -33.18 25.38
N SER A 356 -12.16 -34.07 26.29
CA SER A 356 -13.56 -34.43 26.48
C SER A 356 -14.28 -33.63 27.60
N VAL A 357 -13.52 -33.04 28.54
CA VAL A 357 -14.12 -32.32 29.68
C VAL A 357 -13.79 -30.82 29.65
N ILE A 358 -12.50 -30.48 29.58
CA ILE A 358 -12.04 -29.10 29.78
C ILE A 358 -12.24 -28.25 28.52
N LEU A 359 -11.73 -28.69 27.36
CA LEU A 359 -11.77 -27.91 26.13
C LEU A 359 -13.20 -27.56 25.68
N PRO A 360 -14.21 -28.46 25.73
CA PRO A 360 -15.58 -28.09 25.34
C PRO A 360 -16.18 -27.00 26.22
N GLN A 361 -15.90 -27.02 27.52
CA GLN A 361 -16.37 -26.00 28.47
C GLN A 361 -15.60 -24.68 28.24
N ALA A 362 -14.25 -24.76 28.11
CA ALA A 362 -13.43 -23.60 27.82
C ALA A 362 -13.82 -22.91 26.53
N PHE A 363 -14.10 -23.67 25.45
CA PHE A 363 -14.56 -23.13 24.18
C PHE A 363 -15.85 -22.33 24.33
N LYS A 364 -16.82 -22.85 25.09
CA LYS A 364 -18.07 -22.13 25.37
C LYS A 364 -17.82 -20.81 26.10
N ASN A 365 -16.86 -20.79 27.04
CA ASN A 365 -16.53 -19.59 27.81
C ASN A 365 -15.79 -18.52 26.98
N VAL A 366 -15.02 -18.91 25.98
CA VAL A 366 -14.25 -17.96 25.13
C VAL A 366 -15.03 -17.41 23.95
N LEU A 367 -16.14 -18.06 23.55
CA LEU A 367 -16.93 -17.64 22.39
C LEU A 367 -17.34 -16.15 22.41
N PRO A 368 -17.85 -15.60 23.54
CA PRO A 368 -18.18 -14.18 23.59
C PRO A 368 -16.97 -13.25 23.41
N ALA A 369 -15.79 -13.66 23.93
CA ALA A 369 -14.56 -12.87 23.80
C ALA A 369 -13.93 -12.98 22.39
N LEU A 370 -14.16 -14.09 21.68
CA LEU A 370 -13.74 -14.25 20.30
C LEU A 370 -14.64 -13.48 19.31
N ALA A 371 -15.87 -13.21 19.67
CA ALA A 371 -16.83 -12.48 18.83
C ALA A 371 -16.62 -10.95 18.91
N ASN A 372 -15.92 -10.45 19.92
CA ASN A 372 -15.51 -9.06 20.08
C ASN A 372 -14.18 -8.78 19.40
#